data_8792b14044a9988e9d0f0a5ffadce127
#
_entry.id   8792b14044a9988e9d0f0a5ffadce127
#
_cell.length_a   1.000
_cell.length_b   1.000
_cell.length_c   1.000
_cell.angle_alpha   90.00
_cell.angle_beta   90.00
_cell.angle_gamma   90.00
#
_symmetry.space_group_name_H-M   'P 1'
#
loop_
_entity.id
_entity.type
_entity.pdbx_description
1 polymer ?
#
loop_
_entity_poly.entity_id
_entity_poly.type
_entity_poly.pdbx_seq_one_letter_code
_entity_poly.pdbx_strand_id
1 'polypeptide(L)'
;IYGARAANGVVLVTTKKGKMGKAQINYNFSYGWQSAWKKRDVTSATDYAILQNERALNGGQAPIYADPYQYGKGTDWQDEVFNDNAGVVNHEVNVSGASDKINYYLSMGYYHQDGIVGGNYDRSNYSRLSLRSNTSYTLFDDTKDRDWLNKLQISANISYSRVKSKAIDANSQYGSPLGSALYLSPILTPTVSGAAAEAQSNLYGEQYMLYDGAGRMYTVPGSSYQEMNNPLAMLSLPGDLGWSHKFVANFSADLNIGYGVKYRISYGADLGFWGAEGDTPLYYLSGNNKATITNAHQSSNRGTVWQLENVLTWDKTFNKHTINLVAGQSAMQNTGMNLYGALQNLKDINKPFMNNTSADQSRGEMSASGGPAYEHTLSSYFFRASYNYDERYMAQVTVRRDGSSRFGANNRWGTFPSFSLGWNLHKEPYIRMPYWFNTAKLRFSWGQNGNDNIGDFRYTVLTSSNNNYIFGEDENVIIGTKASGLANPDLKWETSTQTDIGIDLGFLSNSLTFTIDWFRKVTSGMLMEMNIPTYVGEAKPIGNVGIMNNSGVEMELGYKLSKGDWDFNVNGNLSYLRNRLIEYGNESGWANLD
;
A
#
# COMPACT_ATOMS: atom_id res chain seq x y z
N ILE A 1 -16.05 -5.50 16.04
CA ILE A 1 -17.01 -4.90 15.10
C ILE A 1 -16.39 -4.79 13.70
N TYR A 2 -15.12 -4.48 13.59
CA TYR A 2 -14.47 -4.16 12.32
C TYR A 2 -14.16 -5.37 11.40
N GLY A 3 -14.39 -6.60 11.87
CA GLY A 3 -14.38 -7.83 11.06
C GLY A 3 -13.04 -8.43 10.76
N ALA A 4 -13.04 -9.40 9.86
CA ALA A 4 -11.89 -10.20 9.47
C ALA A 4 -10.67 -9.41 8.96
N ARG A 5 -10.87 -8.18 8.51
CA ARG A 5 -9.79 -7.30 8.06
C ARG A 5 -9.06 -6.60 9.21
N ALA A 6 -9.58 -6.69 10.44
CA ALA A 6 -9.04 -6.02 11.63
C ALA A 6 -7.98 -6.85 12.38
N ALA A 7 -7.58 -8.01 11.88
CA ALA A 7 -6.60 -8.89 12.54
C ALA A 7 -5.25 -8.21 12.82
N ASN A 8 -4.87 -7.22 11.99
CA ASN A 8 -3.63 -6.44 12.13
C ASN A 8 -3.83 -5.02 12.70
N GLY A 9 -5.03 -4.74 13.25
CA GLY A 9 -5.39 -3.45 13.79
C GLY A 9 -6.33 -2.64 12.89
N VAL A 10 -6.86 -1.54 13.43
CA VAL A 10 -7.76 -0.62 12.72
C VAL A 10 -7.31 0.81 12.94
N VAL A 11 -7.14 1.56 11.86
CA VAL A 11 -6.96 3.00 11.89
C VAL A 11 -8.27 3.68 11.55
N LEU A 12 -8.87 4.34 12.52
CA LEU A 12 -10.12 5.07 12.34
C LEU A 12 -9.84 6.50 11.88
N VAL A 13 -10.22 6.83 10.65
CA VAL A 13 -10.09 8.18 10.10
C VAL A 13 -11.44 8.88 10.11
N THR A 14 -11.55 9.95 10.88
CA THR A 14 -12.74 10.82 10.88
C THR A 14 -12.48 12.03 9.98
N THR A 15 -13.25 12.17 8.92
CA THR A 15 -13.11 13.30 7.99
C THR A 15 -13.68 14.60 8.58
N LYS A 16 -13.14 15.74 8.14
CA LYS A 16 -13.64 17.06 8.54
C LYS A 16 -15.10 17.23 8.11
N LYS A 17 -15.86 17.92 8.96
CA LYS A 17 -17.27 18.32 8.72
C LYS A 17 -17.38 19.83 8.85
N GLY A 18 -18.45 20.42 8.32
CA GLY A 18 -18.79 21.81 8.54
C GLY A 18 -19.11 22.10 10.03
N LYS A 19 -18.86 23.33 10.46
CA LYS A 19 -19.28 23.83 11.78
C LYS A 19 -20.45 24.80 11.58
N MET A 20 -21.36 24.84 12.55
CA MET A 20 -22.48 25.80 12.57
C MET A 20 -21.97 27.23 12.38
N GLY A 21 -22.64 27.99 11.53
CA GLY A 21 -22.31 29.38 11.22
C GLY A 21 -22.13 29.64 9.71
N LYS A 22 -21.56 30.81 9.41
CA LYS A 22 -21.29 31.22 8.03
C LYS A 22 -20.32 30.26 7.34
N ALA A 23 -20.46 30.09 6.04
CA ALA A 23 -19.51 29.33 5.22
C ALA A 23 -18.08 29.86 5.40
N GLN A 24 -17.16 28.94 5.65
CA GLN A 24 -15.73 29.25 5.75
C GLN A 24 -15.03 28.73 4.51
N ILE A 25 -14.23 29.59 3.90
CA ILE A 25 -13.37 29.24 2.76
C ILE A 25 -11.94 29.30 3.27
N ASN A 26 -11.21 28.20 3.05
CA ASN A 26 -9.79 28.13 3.38
C ASN A 26 -9.02 27.76 2.14
N TYR A 27 -7.90 28.43 1.93
CA TYR A 27 -6.93 28.09 0.90
C TYR A 27 -5.58 27.87 1.54
N ASN A 28 -4.99 26.70 1.28
CA ASN A 28 -3.66 26.34 1.70
C ASN A 28 -2.77 26.17 0.49
N PHE A 29 -1.63 26.80 0.52
CA PHE A 29 -0.59 26.66 -0.48
C PHE A 29 0.72 26.30 0.22
N SER A 30 1.41 25.32 -0.30
CA SER A 30 2.79 25.05 0.07
C SER A 30 3.63 24.76 -1.16
N TYR A 31 4.81 25.32 -1.16
CA TYR A 31 5.85 25.04 -2.13
C TYR A 31 7.13 24.66 -1.38
N GLY A 32 7.79 23.65 -1.86
CA GLY A 32 9.06 23.19 -1.32
C GLY A 32 9.89 22.52 -2.39
N TRP A 33 11.10 22.18 -2.05
CA TRP A 33 11.97 21.35 -2.86
C TRP A 33 12.61 20.29 -1.98
N GLN A 34 13.01 19.21 -2.58
CA GLN A 34 13.65 18.09 -1.94
C GLN A 34 14.92 17.68 -2.69
N SER A 35 15.85 17.11 -1.97
CA SER A 35 17.11 16.58 -2.49
C SER A 35 17.47 15.30 -1.74
N ALA A 36 18.43 14.55 -2.25
CA ALA A 36 18.97 13.41 -1.53
C ALA A 36 19.64 13.87 -0.24
N TRP A 37 19.19 13.33 0.90
CA TRP A 37 19.78 13.67 2.20
C TRP A 37 21.25 13.27 2.32
N LYS A 38 21.64 12.13 1.66
CA LYS A 38 23.00 11.62 1.66
C LYS A 38 23.25 10.86 0.35
N LYS A 39 24.35 11.19 -0.32
CA LYS A 39 24.92 10.41 -1.41
C LYS A 39 25.98 9.46 -0.84
N ARG A 40 26.31 8.40 -1.57
CA ARG A 40 27.38 7.48 -1.20
C ARG A 40 28.72 8.10 -1.60
N ASP A 41 29.75 7.93 -0.75
CA ASP A 41 31.10 8.28 -1.12
C ASP A 41 31.59 7.31 -2.20
N VAL A 42 32.08 7.85 -3.30
CA VAL A 42 32.63 7.11 -4.44
C VAL A 42 34.08 7.54 -4.70
N THR A 43 34.84 6.66 -5.34
CA THR A 43 36.25 6.96 -5.69
C THR A 43 36.35 7.99 -6.80
N SER A 44 37.40 8.85 -6.76
CA SER A 44 37.77 9.68 -7.91
C SER A 44 38.25 8.81 -9.07
N ALA A 45 38.30 9.37 -10.29
CA ALA A 45 38.83 8.66 -11.45
C ALA A 45 40.31 8.30 -11.27
N THR A 46 41.11 9.15 -10.61
CA THR A 46 42.48 8.84 -10.24
C THR A 46 42.57 7.63 -9.30
N ASP A 47 41.81 7.65 -8.19
CA ASP A 47 41.83 6.55 -7.23
C ASP A 47 41.31 5.25 -7.84
N TYR A 48 40.25 5.35 -8.66
CA TYR A 48 39.74 4.22 -9.42
C TYR A 48 40.83 3.60 -10.33
N ALA A 49 41.58 4.43 -11.09
CA ALA A 49 42.66 3.97 -11.98
C ALA A 49 43.79 3.29 -11.17
N ILE A 50 44.18 3.86 -10.02
CA ILE A 50 45.19 3.28 -9.12
C ILE A 50 44.70 1.90 -8.60
N LEU A 51 43.48 1.82 -8.11
CA LEU A 51 42.91 0.55 -7.59
C LEU A 51 42.79 -0.52 -8.69
N GLN A 52 42.44 -0.14 -9.92
CA GLN A 52 42.39 -1.06 -11.05
C GLN A 52 43.78 -1.56 -11.45
N ASN A 53 44.80 -0.70 -11.40
CA ASN A 53 46.18 -1.10 -11.63
C ASN A 53 46.67 -2.06 -10.54
N GLU A 54 46.39 -1.78 -9.26
CA GLU A 54 46.71 -2.65 -8.16
C GLU A 54 46.02 -4.02 -8.32
N ARG A 55 44.74 -4.04 -8.72
CA ARG A 55 44.00 -5.28 -9.01
C ARG A 55 44.70 -6.10 -10.11
N ALA A 56 45.11 -5.43 -11.20
CA ALA A 56 45.82 -6.07 -12.33
C ALA A 56 47.14 -6.69 -11.86
N LEU A 57 47.94 -5.91 -11.13
CA LEU A 57 49.25 -6.36 -10.61
C LEU A 57 49.08 -7.55 -9.64
N ASN A 58 48.11 -7.50 -8.75
CA ASN A 58 47.80 -8.61 -7.84
C ASN A 58 47.33 -9.87 -8.58
N GLY A 59 46.73 -9.69 -9.77
CA GLY A 59 46.37 -10.76 -10.70
C GLY A 59 47.48 -11.19 -11.64
N GLY A 60 48.73 -10.70 -11.45
CA GLY A 60 49.88 -11.02 -12.30
C GLY A 60 49.83 -10.39 -13.71
N GLN A 61 49.00 -9.36 -13.90
CA GLN A 61 48.85 -8.64 -15.17
C GLN A 61 49.58 -7.29 -15.16
N ALA A 62 49.86 -6.73 -16.33
CA ALA A 62 50.39 -5.38 -16.44
C ALA A 62 49.34 -4.33 -15.97
N PRO A 63 49.80 -3.14 -15.51
CA PRO A 63 48.91 -2.02 -15.22
C PRO A 63 48.01 -1.69 -16.39
N ILE A 64 46.73 -1.42 -16.12
CA ILE A 64 45.73 -1.06 -17.16
C ILE A 64 45.90 0.40 -17.59
N TYR A 65 46.19 1.28 -16.64
CA TYR A 65 46.33 2.72 -16.85
C TYR A 65 47.79 3.15 -16.69
N ALA A 66 48.40 3.63 -17.74
CA ALA A 66 49.82 4.02 -17.74
C ALA A 66 50.12 5.21 -16.80
N ASP A 67 49.24 6.20 -16.78
CA ASP A 67 49.30 7.34 -15.87
C ASP A 67 47.91 7.56 -15.21
N PRO A 68 47.69 7.04 -14.01
CA PRO A 68 46.42 7.22 -13.28
C PRO A 68 46.10 8.67 -12.93
N TYR A 69 47.11 9.52 -12.74
CA TYR A 69 46.93 10.89 -12.27
C TYR A 69 46.34 11.83 -13.34
N GLN A 70 46.36 11.45 -14.60
CA GLN A 70 45.77 12.24 -15.68
C GLN A 70 44.26 12.36 -15.62
N TYR A 71 43.56 11.48 -14.87
CA TYR A 71 42.09 11.40 -14.85
C TYR A 71 41.44 12.36 -13.86
N GLY A 72 42.15 12.84 -12.83
CA GLY A 72 41.66 13.80 -11.86
C GLY A 72 40.41 13.29 -11.07
N LYS A 73 39.43 14.16 -10.88
CA LYS A 73 38.17 13.80 -10.19
C LYS A 73 37.33 12.84 -11.03
N GLY A 74 37.28 13.05 -12.37
CA GLY A 74 36.42 12.29 -13.25
C GLY A 74 34.92 12.63 -13.12
N THR A 75 34.06 11.71 -13.55
CA THR A 75 32.61 11.84 -13.50
C THR A 75 32.07 11.31 -12.18
N ASP A 76 31.39 12.15 -11.41
CA ASP A 76 30.53 11.71 -10.32
C ASP A 76 29.14 11.44 -10.88
N TRP A 77 28.86 10.17 -11.15
CA TRP A 77 27.61 9.75 -11.76
C TRP A 77 26.39 10.01 -10.86
N GLN A 78 26.58 10.10 -9.54
CA GLN A 78 25.49 10.44 -8.65
C GLN A 78 25.07 11.91 -8.82
N ASP A 79 26.04 12.81 -8.98
CA ASP A 79 25.76 14.25 -9.25
C ASP A 79 25.00 14.43 -10.57
N GLU A 80 25.27 13.57 -11.55
CA GLU A 80 24.60 13.62 -12.85
C GLU A 80 23.12 13.13 -12.81
N VAL A 81 22.77 12.20 -11.92
CA VAL A 81 21.43 11.59 -11.88
C VAL A 81 20.51 12.18 -10.80
N PHE A 82 21.08 12.77 -9.74
CA PHE A 82 20.27 13.38 -8.68
C PHE A 82 19.77 14.77 -9.07
N ASN A 83 18.51 15.03 -8.77
CA ASN A 83 17.91 16.35 -8.84
C ASN A 83 17.89 16.95 -7.42
N ASP A 84 18.80 17.88 -7.16
CA ASP A 84 18.93 18.52 -5.84
C ASP A 84 17.87 19.61 -5.59
N ASN A 85 17.01 19.89 -6.59
CA ASN A 85 15.94 20.90 -6.52
C ASN A 85 14.59 20.33 -6.98
N ALA A 86 14.29 19.06 -6.62
CA ALA A 86 13.03 18.43 -6.99
C ALA A 86 11.85 19.17 -6.35
N GLY A 87 11.02 19.81 -7.16
CA GLY A 87 9.91 20.64 -6.74
C GLY A 87 8.77 19.85 -6.10
N VAL A 88 8.16 20.42 -5.06
CA VAL A 88 6.94 19.90 -4.45
C VAL A 88 5.95 21.04 -4.32
N VAL A 89 4.77 20.89 -4.91
CA VAL A 89 3.70 21.89 -4.92
C VAL A 89 2.43 21.27 -4.36
N ASN A 90 1.78 21.98 -3.45
CA ASN A 90 0.45 21.61 -2.96
C ASN A 90 -0.47 22.81 -2.90
N HIS A 91 -1.63 22.69 -3.53
CA HIS A 91 -2.74 23.64 -3.46
C HIS A 91 -3.96 22.92 -2.89
N GLU A 92 -4.58 23.47 -1.88
CA GLU A 92 -5.84 22.97 -1.34
C GLU A 92 -6.80 24.12 -1.09
N VAL A 93 -7.99 24.04 -1.65
CA VAL A 93 -9.10 24.92 -1.32
C VAL A 93 -10.22 24.08 -0.70
N ASN A 94 -10.81 24.58 0.38
CA ASN A 94 -11.98 23.95 0.96
C ASN A 94 -13.02 24.97 1.38
N VAL A 95 -14.29 24.56 1.30
CA VAL A 95 -15.45 25.30 1.72
C VAL A 95 -16.24 24.44 2.69
N SER A 96 -16.55 24.97 3.85
CA SER A 96 -17.32 24.23 4.85
C SER A 96 -18.30 25.12 5.59
N GLY A 97 -19.43 24.55 5.99
CA GLY A 97 -20.45 25.25 6.78
C GLY A 97 -21.52 24.29 7.25
N ALA A 98 -22.34 24.77 8.17
CA ALA A 98 -23.49 24.01 8.63
C ALA A 98 -24.64 24.94 9.02
N SER A 99 -25.87 24.45 8.86
CA SER A 99 -27.09 24.98 9.41
C SER A 99 -27.83 23.85 10.15
N ASP A 100 -29.01 24.14 10.66
CA ASP A 100 -29.84 23.12 11.35
C ASP A 100 -30.17 21.91 10.48
N LYS A 101 -30.24 22.09 9.17
CA LYS A 101 -30.63 21.03 8.22
C LYS A 101 -29.47 20.45 7.41
N ILE A 102 -28.45 21.26 7.12
CA ILE A 102 -27.36 20.83 6.24
C ILE A 102 -26.00 21.06 6.88
N ASN A 103 -25.14 20.07 6.73
CA ASN A 103 -23.70 20.18 7.05
C ASN A 103 -22.91 19.76 5.81
N TYR A 104 -21.94 20.57 5.41
CA TYR A 104 -21.15 20.30 4.22
C TYR A 104 -19.68 20.67 4.42
N TYR A 105 -18.83 19.87 3.79
CA TYR A 105 -17.42 20.12 3.59
C TYR A 105 -17.07 19.72 2.17
N LEU A 106 -16.61 20.67 1.36
CA LEU A 106 -16.16 20.48 -0.01
C LEU A 106 -14.69 20.83 -0.09
N SER A 107 -13.88 20.05 -0.76
CA SER A 107 -12.48 20.39 -0.99
C SER A 107 -12.00 19.96 -2.37
N MET A 108 -11.06 20.73 -2.90
CA MET A 108 -10.28 20.44 -4.09
C MET A 108 -8.80 20.62 -3.75
N GLY A 109 -7.99 19.63 -4.09
CA GLY A 109 -6.54 19.66 -3.88
C GLY A 109 -5.79 19.26 -5.14
N TYR A 110 -4.70 19.95 -5.41
CA TYR A 110 -3.72 19.59 -6.42
C TYR A 110 -2.36 19.45 -5.77
N TYR A 111 -1.74 18.29 -5.97
CA TYR A 111 -0.40 17.97 -5.50
C TYR A 111 0.47 17.57 -6.68
N HIS A 112 1.68 18.11 -6.73
CA HIS A 112 2.70 17.72 -7.69
C HIS A 112 4.06 17.59 -7.01
N GLN A 113 4.83 16.59 -7.41
CA GLN A 113 6.16 16.30 -6.87
C GLN A 113 7.05 15.77 -7.98
N ASP A 114 8.21 16.39 -8.14
CA ASP A 114 9.29 15.88 -8.99
C ASP A 114 10.11 14.84 -8.24
N GLY A 115 10.68 13.89 -8.97
CA GLY A 115 11.58 12.89 -8.38
C GLY A 115 12.97 13.46 -8.10
N ILE A 116 13.58 12.98 -7.03
CA ILE A 116 14.99 13.29 -6.70
C ILE A 116 16.00 12.53 -7.57
N VAL A 117 15.55 11.51 -8.31
CA VAL A 117 16.32 10.77 -9.31
C VAL A 117 15.54 10.78 -10.62
N GLY A 118 16.16 11.20 -11.71
CA GLY A 118 15.53 11.23 -13.03
C GLY A 118 14.46 12.30 -13.23
N GLY A 119 14.22 13.19 -12.26
CA GLY A 119 13.24 14.28 -12.39
C GLY A 119 13.59 15.28 -13.48
N ASN A 120 14.88 15.57 -13.69
CA ASN A 120 15.38 16.45 -14.75
C ASN A 120 15.08 15.94 -16.17
N TYR A 121 14.80 14.64 -16.31
CA TYR A 121 14.47 13.97 -17.57
C TYR A 121 12.97 13.69 -17.70
N ASP A 122 12.13 14.24 -16.82
CA ASP A 122 10.70 13.92 -16.73
C ASP A 122 10.42 12.40 -16.60
N ARG A 123 11.31 11.70 -15.89
CA ARG A 123 11.27 10.24 -15.71
C ARG A 123 10.72 9.79 -14.37
N SER A 124 10.69 10.70 -13.41
CA SER A 124 10.18 10.44 -12.07
C SER A 124 9.40 11.65 -11.59
N ASN A 125 8.10 11.50 -11.55
CA ASN A 125 7.18 12.53 -11.05
C ASN A 125 5.86 11.92 -10.58
N TYR A 126 5.12 12.69 -9.79
CA TYR A 126 3.81 12.31 -9.30
C TYR A 126 2.90 13.54 -9.29
N SER A 127 1.69 13.43 -9.84
CA SER A 127 0.68 14.47 -9.72
C SER A 127 -0.67 13.89 -9.33
N ARG A 128 -1.40 14.58 -8.46
CA ARG A 128 -2.71 14.16 -7.98
C ARG A 128 -3.67 15.33 -7.90
N LEU A 129 -4.80 15.19 -8.58
CA LEU A 129 -5.99 16.02 -8.37
C LEU A 129 -6.94 15.25 -7.44
N SER A 130 -7.42 15.89 -6.38
CA SER A 130 -8.36 15.31 -5.42
C SER A 130 -9.57 16.20 -5.26
N LEU A 131 -10.76 15.62 -5.32
CA LEU A 131 -12.03 16.27 -5.03
C LEU A 131 -12.73 15.51 -3.91
N ARG A 132 -13.28 16.21 -2.93
CA ARG A 132 -13.99 15.60 -1.81
C ARG A 132 -15.24 16.38 -1.47
N SER A 133 -16.31 15.65 -1.19
CA SER A 133 -17.54 16.16 -0.62
C SER A 133 -17.95 15.31 0.57
N ASN A 134 -18.21 15.92 1.71
CA ASN A 134 -18.79 15.29 2.88
C ASN A 134 -20.00 16.12 3.29
N THR A 135 -21.19 15.64 2.95
CA THR A 135 -22.44 16.38 3.13
C THR A 135 -23.44 15.52 3.87
N SER A 136 -24.15 16.11 4.81
CA SER A 136 -25.29 15.48 5.46
C SER A 136 -26.48 16.44 5.47
N TYR A 137 -27.67 15.90 5.25
CA TYR A 137 -28.93 16.63 5.23
C TYR A 137 -29.95 15.98 6.17
N THR A 138 -30.49 16.76 7.08
CA THR A 138 -31.56 16.34 7.99
C THR A 138 -32.89 16.63 7.33
N LEU A 139 -33.56 15.57 6.86
CA LEU A 139 -34.86 15.65 6.20
C LEU A 139 -35.93 16.15 7.18
N PHE A 140 -35.97 15.60 8.35
CA PHE A 140 -36.80 16.06 9.46
C PHE A 140 -36.12 15.76 10.80
N ASP A 141 -36.40 16.60 11.81
CA ASP A 141 -35.97 16.43 13.20
C ASP A 141 -37.10 16.90 14.12
N ASP A 142 -37.95 15.96 14.48
CA ASP A 142 -39.13 16.16 15.33
C ASP A 142 -38.90 15.55 16.73
N THR A 143 -37.64 15.44 17.16
CA THR A 143 -37.27 14.80 18.45
C THR A 143 -37.87 15.50 19.66
N LYS A 144 -38.34 16.74 19.55
CA LYS A 144 -39.04 17.50 20.59
C LYS A 144 -40.53 17.24 20.61
N ASP A 145 -41.10 16.83 19.47
CA ASP A 145 -42.55 16.81 19.27
C ASP A 145 -43.14 15.40 19.26
N ARG A 146 -42.30 14.38 19.00
CA ARG A 146 -42.75 12.98 18.97
C ARG A 146 -41.68 12.00 19.46
N ASP A 147 -42.12 10.94 20.10
CA ASP A 147 -41.23 9.94 20.71
C ASP A 147 -40.72 8.88 19.72
N TRP A 148 -41.38 8.69 18.58
CA TRP A 148 -41.03 7.64 17.63
C TRP A 148 -40.94 8.21 16.21
N LEU A 149 -40.07 7.61 15.37
CA LEU A 149 -39.79 8.00 13.99
C LEU A 149 -39.52 9.51 13.87
N ASN A 150 -38.63 10.00 14.71
CA ASN A 150 -38.56 11.43 15.01
C ASN A 150 -37.40 12.15 14.30
N LYS A 151 -36.47 11.41 13.66
CA LYS A 151 -35.38 12.05 12.90
C LYS A 151 -34.91 11.16 11.76
N LEU A 152 -34.72 11.78 10.59
CA LEU A 152 -34.08 11.14 9.45
C LEU A 152 -32.98 12.06 8.90
N GLN A 153 -31.76 11.54 8.86
CA GLN A 153 -30.61 12.20 8.26
C GLN A 153 -30.05 11.35 7.14
N ILE A 154 -29.78 11.95 6.00
CA ILE A 154 -29.09 11.34 4.86
C ILE A 154 -27.70 11.96 4.75
N SER A 155 -26.70 11.14 4.50
CA SER A 155 -25.31 11.58 4.37
C SER A 155 -24.70 11.01 3.09
N ALA A 156 -23.87 11.81 2.44
CA ALA A 156 -23.04 11.41 1.30
C ALA A 156 -21.60 11.87 1.53
N ASN A 157 -20.69 10.91 1.50
CA ASN A 157 -19.25 11.17 1.54
C ASN A 157 -18.66 10.64 0.24
N ILE A 158 -18.20 11.55 -0.61
CA ILE A 158 -17.69 11.24 -1.95
C ILE A 158 -16.28 11.78 -2.06
N SER A 159 -15.37 10.96 -2.57
CA SER A 159 -14.00 11.32 -2.87
C SER A 159 -13.64 10.83 -4.27
N TYR A 160 -13.06 11.68 -5.05
CA TYR A 160 -12.48 11.36 -6.35
C TYR A 160 -11.02 11.77 -6.37
N SER A 161 -10.17 10.93 -6.91
CA SER A 161 -8.78 11.28 -7.17
C SER A 161 -8.35 10.82 -8.56
N ARG A 162 -7.58 11.68 -9.22
CA ARG A 162 -6.88 11.38 -10.46
C ARG A 162 -5.39 11.50 -10.20
N VAL A 163 -4.65 10.42 -10.49
CA VAL A 163 -3.19 10.37 -10.37
C VAL A 163 -2.58 10.19 -11.74
N LYS A 164 -1.45 10.86 -11.98
CA LYS A 164 -0.50 10.56 -13.05
C LYS A 164 0.89 10.44 -12.42
N SER A 165 1.66 9.47 -12.85
CA SER A 165 3.00 9.25 -12.32
C SER A 165 3.90 8.63 -13.37
N LYS A 166 5.18 9.00 -13.30
CA LYS A 166 6.27 8.28 -13.93
C LYS A 166 7.21 7.79 -12.84
N ALA A 167 7.77 6.62 -13.01
CA ALA A 167 8.70 6.03 -12.05
C ALA A 167 9.90 5.42 -12.79
N ILE A 168 11.03 5.39 -12.11
CA ILE A 168 12.22 4.66 -12.53
C ILE A 168 12.45 3.50 -11.58
N ASP A 169 13.03 2.42 -12.06
CA ASP A 169 13.56 1.39 -11.19
C ASP A 169 14.83 1.93 -10.51
N ALA A 170 14.80 2.07 -9.20
CA ALA A 170 15.92 2.60 -8.42
C ALA A 170 16.62 1.53 -7.57
N ASN A 171 16.08 0.31 -7.50
CA ASN A 171 16.53 -0.71 -6.55
C ASN A 171 17.35 -1.85 -7.19
N SER A 172 17.53 -1.84 -8.50
CA SER A 172 18.33 -2.86 -9.18
C SER A 172 19.80 -2.45 -9.27
N GLN A 173 20.70 -3.37 -8.93
CA GLN A 173 22.14 -3.14 -9.04
C GLN A 173 22.57 -2.90 -10.49
N TYR A 174 22.01 -3.64 -11.44
CA TYR A 174 22.43 -3.65 -12.84
C TYR A 174 21.46 -2.95 -13.80
N GLY A 175 20.21 -2.90 -13.50
CA GLY A 175 19.16 -2.43 -14.40
C GLY A 175 18.64 -1.02 -14.10
N SER A 176 19.16 -0.32 -13.10
CA SER A 176 18.64 0.99 -12.69
C SER A 176 19.65 2.12 -12.88
N PRO A 177 19.19 3.35 -13.15
CA PRO A 177 20.08 4.52 -13.23
C PRO A 177 20.87 4.75 -11.95
N LEU A 178 20.27 4.55 -10.77
CA LEU A 178 20.94 4.74 -9.49
C LEU A 178 21.98 3.64 -9.21
N GLY A 179 21.67 2.37 -9.52
CA GLY A 179 22.64 1.28 -9.44
C GLY A 179 23.84 1.53 -10.36
N SER A 180 23.57 1.88 -11.61
CA SER A 180 24.64 2.23 -12.57
C SER A 180 25.49 3.42 -12.11
N ALA A 181 24.89 4.45 -11.51
CA ALA A 181 25.59 5.61 -10.97
C ALA A 181 26.57 5.28 -9.84
N LEU A 182 26.32 4.19 -9.09
CA LEU A 182 27.22 3.74 -8.01
C LEU A 182 28.38 2.88 -8.49
N TYR A 183 28.20 2.15 -9.60
CA TYR A 183 29.16 1.13 -10.03
C TYR A 183 29.91 1.47 -11.31
N LEU A 184 29.39 2.42 -12.12
CA LEU A 184 30.04 2.79 -13.38
C LEU A 184 31.34 3.53 -13.10
N SER A 185 32.36 3.26 -13.94
CA SER A 185 33.68 3.88 -13.82
C SER A 185 33.61 5.40 -13.90
N PRO A 186 34.23 6.12 -12.96
CA PRO A 186 34.31 7.59 -13.01
C PRO A 186 35.26 8.11 -14.12
N ILE A 187 36.02 7.25 -14.81
CA ILE A 187 36.84 7.60 -15.96
C ILE A 187 36.00 7.87 -17.21
N LEU A 188 34.84 7.21 -17.32
CA LEU A 188 33.95 7.42 -18.45
C LEU A 188 33.26 8.78 -18.36
N THR A 189 33.11 9.42 -19.51
CA THR A 189 32.37 10.67 -19.64
C THR A 189 30.90 10.40 -19.97
N PRO A 190 29.97 11.26 -19.59
CA PRO A 190 28.55 11.11 -19.92
C PRO A 190 28.27 10.99 -21.43
N THR A 191 29.01 11.71 -22.24
CA THR A 191 28.85 11.75 -23.69
C THR A 191 30.22 11.61 -24.40
N VAL A 192 30.17 11.13 -25.62
CA VAL A 192 31.33 11.05 -26.52
C VAL A 192 31.14 11.96 -27.75
N SER A 193 32.26 12.36 -28.39
CA SER A 193 32.23 13.20 -29.57
C SER A 193 33.39 12.85 -30.52
N GLY A 194 33.37 13.38 -31.74
CA GLY A 194 34.43 13.19 -32.74
C GLY A 194 34.66 11.70 -33.05
N ALA A 195 35.92 11.30 -33.18
CA ALA A 195 36.32 9.94 -33.55
C ALA A 195 35.78 8.86 -32.59
N ALA A 196 35.64 9.17 -31.31
CA ALA A 196 35.09 8.24 -30.34
C ALA A 196 33.58 7.96 -30.58
N ALA A 197 32.81 8.99 -30.95
CA ALA A 197 31.40 8.84 -31.30
C ALA A 197 31.23 8.05 -32.60
N GLU A 198 32.06 8.33 -33.60
CA GLU A 198 32.07 7.59 -34.87
C GLU A 198 32.42 6.10 -34.66
N ALA A 199 33.44 5.81 -33.87
CA ALA A 199 33.81 4.43 -33.53
C ALA A 199 32.68 3.69 -32.79
N GLN A 200 31.99 4.35 -31.84
CA GLN A 200 30.87 3.80 -31.12
C GLN A 200 29.67 3.51 -32.02
N SER A 201 29.34 4.45 -32.91
CA SER A 201 28.29 4.33 -33.92
C SER A 201 28.55 3.16 -34.88
N ASN A 202 29.79 3.03 -35.38
CA ASN A 202 30.20 1.93 -36.26
C ASN A 202 30.12 0.56 -35.54
N LEU A 203 30.43 0.51 -34.24
CA LEU A 203 30.46 -0.75 -33.47
C LEU A 203 29.07 -1.26 -33.12
N TYR A 204 28.15 -0.37 -32.72
CA TYR A 204 26.85 -0.76 -32.17
C TYR A 204 25.66 -0.44 -33.09
N GLY A 205 25.86 0.32 -34.15
CA GLY A 205 24.85 0.76 -35.13
C GLY A 205 24.30 2.16 -34.79
N GLU A 206 24.37 3.07 -35.74
CA GLU A 206 23.96 4.47 -35.59
C GLU A 206 22.51 4.61 -35.18
N GLN A 207 21.62 3.77 -35.71
CA GLN A 207 20.17 3.78 -35.42
C GLN A 207 19.82 3.44 -33.96
N TYR A 208 20.77 2.90 -33.19
CA TYR A 208 20.59 2.55 -31.79
C TYR A 208 21.21 3.55 -30.81
N MET A 209 21.89 4.57 -31.33
CA MET A 209 22.57 5.56 -30.49
C MET A 209 21.58 6.55 -29.90
N LEU A 210 21.79 6.88 -28.65
CA LEU A 210 21.00 7.86 -27.90
C LEU A 210 21.80 9.16 -27.79
N TYR A 211 21.08 10.27 -27.80
CA TYR A 211 21.66 11.62 -27.80
C TYR A 211 21.06 12.46 -26.69
N ASP A 212 21.83 13.36 -26.11
CA ASP A 212 21.33 14.34 -25.15
C ASP A 212 20.59 15.50 -25.86
N GLY A 213 20.03 16.42 -25.08
CA GLY A 213 19.29 17.58 -25.60
C GLY A 213 20.17 18.56 -26.44
N ALA A 214 21.49 18.45 -26.37
CA ALA A 214 22.44 19.22 -27.18
C ALA A 214 22.95 18.45 -28.43
N GLY A 215 22.42 17.25 -28.68
CA GLY A 215 22.81 16.40 -29.80
C GLY A 215 24.14 15.67 -29.60
N ARG A 216 24.65 15.57 -28.36
CA ARG A 216 25.87 14.80 -28.07
C ARG A 216 25.49 13.36 -27.80
N MET A 217 26.23 12.40 -28.35
CA MET A 217 26.00 10.97 -28.21
C MET A 217 26.33 10.51 -26.78
N TYR A 218 25.44 9.81 -26.12
CA TYR A 218 25.73 9.20 -24.81
C TYR A 218 26.80 8.11 -24.94
N THR A 219 27.70 8.05 -23.98
CA THR A 219 28.73 7.00 -23.90
C THR A 219 28.10 5.64 -23.67
N VAL A 220 28.45 4.65 -24.47
CA VAL A 220 28.16 3.22 -24.18
C VAL A 220 29.38 2.66 -23.43
N PRO A 221 29.23 2.16 -22.20
CA PRO A 221 30.37 1.73 -21.37
C PRO A 221 31.20 0.58 -21.98
N GLY A 222 30.58 -0.27 -22.80
CA GLY A 222 31.22 -1.41 -23.44
C GLY A 222 31.28 -2.68 -22.58
N SER A 223 31.74 -3.77 -23.17
CA SER A 223 31.71 -5.11 -22.58
C SER A 223 32.55 -5.27 -21.31
N SER A 224 33.57 -4.43 -21.12
CA SER A 224 34.39 -4.44 -19.89
C SER A 224 33.62 -4.06 -18.61
N TYR A 225 32.49 -3.39 -18.76
CA TYR A 225 31.64 -2.97 -17.65
C TYR A 225 30.40 -3.84 -17.50
N GLN A 226 30.35 -4.94 -18.26
CA GLN A 226 29.26 -5.93 -18.22
C GLN A 226 27.87 -5.31 -18.45
N GLU A 227 27.01 -5.34 -17.43
CA GLU A 227 25.64 -4.87 -17.50
C GLU A 227 25.45 -3.42 -16.98
N MET A 228 26.55 -2.75 -16.60
CA MET A 228 26.49 -1.35 -16.20
C MET A 228 26.23 -0.47 -17.42
N ASN A 229 25.20 0.35 -17.31
CA ASN A 229 24.77 1.22 -18.39
C ASN A 229 25.04 2.68 -18.04
N ASN A 230 25.15 3.53 -19.03
CA ASN A 230 25.19 4.97 -18.81
C ASN A 230 23.84 5.42 -18.21
N PRO A 231 23.81 5.90 -16.96
CA PRO A 231 22.55 6.23 -16.28
C PRO A 231 21.78 7.37 -16.95
N LEU A 232 22.48 8.31 -17.60
CA LEU A 232 21.85 9.43 -18.32
C LEU A 232 21.18 8.94 -19.61
N ALA A 233 21.82 8.02 -20.33
CA ALA A 233 21.21 7.37 -21.49
C ALA A 233 19.97 6.56 -21.10
N MET A 234 19.99 5.87 -19.95
CA MET A 234 18.80 5.20 -19.41
C MET A 234 17.67 6.19 -19.09
N LEU A 235 18.01 7.34 -18.51
CA LEU A 235 17.04 8.38 -18.18
C LEU A 235 16.49 9.12 -19.40
N SER A 236 17.22 9.14 -20.53
CA SER A 236 16.75 9.75 -21.77
C SER A 236 15.70 8.92 -22.51
N LEU A 237 15.59 7.62 -22.22
CA LEU A 237 14.57 6.75 -22.80
C LEU A 237 13.18 7.15 -22.29
N PRO A 238 12.10 6.96 -23.08
CA PRO A 238 10.74 7.14 -22.61
C PRO A 238 10.45 6.29 -21.36
N GLY A 239 9.60 6.78 -20.49
CA GLY A 239 9.13 6.05 -19.32
C GLY A 239 7.63 5.86 -19.36
N ASP A 240 7.18 4.79 -18.75
CA ASP A 240 5.76 4.51 -18.65
C ASP A 240 5.03 5.61 -17.90
N LEU A 241 3.94 6.10 -18.50
CA LEU A 241 3.00 6.99 -17.84
C LEU A 241 1.93 6.15 -17.13
N GLY A 242 2.09 6.00 -15.85
CA GLY A 242 1.05 5.41 -14.99
C GLY A 242 -0.08 6.42 -14.75
N TRP A 243 -1.31 5.94 -14.81
CA TRP A 243 -2.49 6.75 -14.51
C TRP A 243 -3.46 5.98 -13.63
N SER A 244 -4.18 6.71 -12.76
CA SER A 244 -5.31 6.12 -12.03
C SER A 244 -6.40 7.13 -11.77
N HIS A 245 -7.64 6.63 -11.75
CA HIS A 245 -8.85 7.31 -11.32
C HIS A 245 -9.48 6.48 -10.21
N LYS A 246 -9.69 7.09 -9.06
CA LYS A 246 -10.32 6.42 -7.93
C LYS A 246 -11.52 7.21 -7.47
N PHE A 247 -12.68 6.57 -7.41
CA PHE A 247 -13.91 7.11 -6.89
C PHE A 247 -14.37 6.30 -5.69
N VAL A 248 -14.45 6.95 -4.54
CA VAL A 248 -14.91 6.32 -3.29
C VAL A 248 -16.14 7.09 -2.83
N ALA A 249 -17.24 6.39 -2.63
CA ALA A 249 -18.48 6.98 -2.15
C ALA A 249 -19.05 6.16 -0.98
N ASN A 250 -19.62 6.85 -0.01
CA ASN A 250 -20.44 6.26 1.04
C ASN A 250 -21.72 7.07 1.19
N PHE A 251 -22.84 6.42 1.01
CA PHE A 251 -24.17 6.96 1.24
C PHE A 251 -24.76 6.30 2.47
N SER A 252 -25.32 7.08 3.38
CA SER A 252 -26.01 6.53 4.55
C SER A 252 -27.30 7.25 4.87
N ALA A 253 -28.24 6.51 5.46
CA ALA A 253 -29.44 7.04 6.05
C ALA A 253 -29.50 6.60 7.52
N ASP A 254 -29.58 7.58 8.40
CA ASP A 254 -29.69 7.42 9.85
C ASP A 254 -31.11 7.76 10.28
N LEU A 255 -31.88 6.75 10.68
CA LEU A 255 -33.25 6.86 11.14
C LEU A 255 -33.27 6.70 12.68
N ASN A 256 -33.70 7.72 13.40
CA ASN A 256 -34.01 7.62 14.81
C ASN A 256 -35.47 7.17 14.96
N ILE A 257 -35.63 5.89 15.34
CA ILE A 257 -36.96 5.26 15.54
C ILE A 257 -37.61 5.74 16.82
N GLY A 258 -36.83 6.22 17.79
CA GLY A 258 -37.30 6.62 19.12
C GLY A 258 -37.03 5.54 20.17
N TYR A 259 -37.33 5.85 21.44
CA TYR A 259 -37.12 4.97 22.60
C TYR A 259 -35.68 4.46 22.76
N GLY A 260 -34.70 5.20 22.21
CA GLY A 260 -33.30 4.79 22.20
C GLY A 260 -32.90 3.94 20.98
N VAL A 261 -33.83 3.61 20.07
CA VAL A 261 -33.58 2.77 18.90
C VAL A 261 -33.20 3.64 17.70
N LYS A 262 -32.08 3.33 17.06
CA LYS A 262 -31.60 3.95 15.83
C LYS A 262 -31.31 2.87 14.79
N TYR A 263 -31.69 3.12 13.55
CA TYR A 263 -31.36 2.28 12.43
C TYR A 263 -30.52 3.06 11.41
N ARG A 264 -29.43 2.44 10.99
CA ARG A 264 -28.57 2.98 9.93
C ARG A 264 -28.42 1.97 8.81
N ILE A 265 -28.67 2.42 7.60
CA ILE A 265 -28.27 1.75 6.37
C ILE A 265 -27.15 2.54 5.73
N SER A 266 -26.10 1.88 5.25
CA SER A 266 -25.04 2.51 4.49
C SER A 266 -24.63 1.67 3.29
N TYR A 267 -24.38 2.35 2.17
CA TYR A 267 -23.87 1.76 0.95
C TYR A 267 -22.54 2.43 0.61
N GLY A 268 -21.49 1.64 0.59
CA GLY A 268 -20.15 2.04 0.19
C GLY A 268 -19.81 1.52 -1.20
N ALA A 269 -19.14 2.34 -2.02
CA ALA A 269 -18.58 1.95 -3.31
C ALA A 269 -17.15 2.48 -3.42
N ASP A 270 -16.23 1.63 -3.86
CA ASP A 270 -14.84 1.99 -4.21
C ASP A 270 -14.59 1.50 -5.64
N LEU A 271 -14.49 2.44 -6.58
CA LEU A 271 -14.28 2.19 -7.99
C LEU A 271 -12.90 2.70 -8.38
N GLY A 272 -12.04 1.79 -8.79
CA GLY A 272 -10.70 2.09 -9.27
C GLY A 272 -10.56 1.75 -10.75
N PHE A 273 -9.96 2.68 -11.50
CA PHE A 273 -9.52 2.47 -12.87
C PHE A 273 -8.07 2.90 -12.93
N TRP A 274 -7.19 2.04 -13.42
CA TRP A 274 -5.77 2.34 -13.49
C TRP A 274 -5.11 1.61 -14.65
N GLY A 275 -4.01 2.16 -15.10
CA GLY A 275 -3.23 1.58 -16.17
C GLY A 275 -1.91 2.27 -16.35
N ALA A 276 -1.22 1.85 -17.36
CA ALA A 276 0.01 2.46 -17.83
C ALA A 276 0.02 2.45 -19.36
N GLU A 277 0.71 3.42 -19.94
CA GLU A 277 1.03 3.48 -21.35
C GLU A 277 2.51 3.81 -21.51
N GLY A 278 3.19 3.15 -22.41
CA GLY A 278 4.60 3.32 -22.65
C GLY A 278 5.01 2.86 -24.02
N ASP A 279 6.21 3.30 -24.41
CA ASP A 279 6.86 2.93 -25.65
C ASP A 279 8.35 2.69 -25.45
N THR A 280 8.92 1.91 -26.36
CA THR A 280 10.33 1.59 -26.38
C THR A 280 10.88 1.89 -27.78
N PRO A 281 11.73 2.93 -27.94
CA PRO A 281 12.44 3.18 -29.19
C PRO A 281 13.56 2.16 -29.42
N LEU A 282 14.19 2.21 -30.57
CA LEU A 282 15.44 1.49 -30.78
C LEU A 282 16.53 2.10 -29.91
N TYR A 283 17.30 1.28 -29.22
CA TYR A 283 18.45 1.74 -28.43
C TYR A 283 19.46 0.62 -28.17
N TYR A 284 20.69 1.02 -27.85
CA TYR A 284 21.75 0.16 -27.35
C TYR A 284 22.43 0.80 -26.13
N LEU A 285 22.34 0.19 -24.98
CA LEU A 285 23.02 0.58 -23.74
C LEU A 285 24.12 -0.42 -23.38
N SER A 286 23.85 -1.73 -23.58
CA SER A 286 24.82 -2.81 -23.40
C SER A 286 24.35 -4.06 -24.17
N GLY A 287 25.18 -5.12 -24.17
CA GLY A 287 24.82 -6.40 -24.79
C GLY A 287 23.50 -6.98 -24.29
N ASN A 288 23.20 -6.79 -23.00
CA ASN A 288 22.01 -7.31 -22.33
C ASN A 288 20.87 -6.27 -22.21
N ASN A 289 21.15 -5.00 -22.48
CA ASN A 289 20.17 -3.92 -22.42
C ASN A 289 20.14 -3.13 -23.73
N LYS A 290 19.30 -3.59 -24.64
CA LYS A 290 19.10 -3.00 -25.96
C LYS A 290 17.69 -3.33 -26.48
N ALA A 291 17.17 -2.49 -27.34
CA ALA A 291 15.95 -2.76 -28.10
C ALA A 291 16.26 -2.66 -29.60
N THR A 292 16.12 -3.78 -30.30
CA THR A 292 16.31 -3.88 -31.76
C THR A 292 14.99 -3.78 -32.53
N ILE A 293 13.87 -3.77 -31.81
CA ILE A 293 12.51 -3.63 -32.33
C ILE A 293 11.78 -2.62 -31.45
N THR A 294 11.07 -1.69 -32.06
CA THR A 294 10.23 -0.72 -31.33
C THR A 294 9.01 -1.41 -30.75
N ASN A 295 8.55 -0.92 -29.61
CA ASN A 295 7.37 -1.46 -28.93
C ASN A 295 6.50 -0.31 -28.42
N ALA A 296 5.18 -0.52 -28.40
CA ALA A 296 4.24 0.28 -27.61
C ALA A 296 3.33 -0.66 -26.81
N HIS A 297 2.99 -0.28 -25.60
CA HIS A 297 2.08 -1.06 -24.77
C HIS A 297 1.12 -0.18 -23.99
N GLN A 298 -0.03 -0.75 -23.68
CA GLN A 298 -1.06 -0.10 -22.87
C GLN A 298 -1.75 -1.11 -21.98
N SER A 299 -1.99 -0.73 -20.74
CA SER A 299 -2.83 -1.48 -19.83
C SER A 299 -4.02 -0.66 -19.35
N SER A 300 -5.14 -1.33 -19.12
CA SER A 300 -6.34 -0.73 -18.55
C SER A 300 -7.01 -1.72 -17.61
N ASN A 301 -7.00 -1.40 -16.34
CA ASN A 301 -7.49 -2.26 -15.28
C ASN A 301 -8.64 -1.57 -14.56
N ARG A 302 -9.54 -2.36 -13.99
CA ARG A 302 -10.60 -1.86 -13.13
C ARG A 302 -10.79 -2.75 -11.91
N GLY A 303 -11.07 -2.12 -10.78
CA GLY A 303 -11.46 -2.78 -9.55
C GLY A 303 -12.71 -2.16 -8.98
N THR A 304 -13.62 -2.98 -8.49
CA THR A 304 -14.87 -2.53 -7.91
C THR A 304 -15.08 -3.22 -6.57
N VAL A 305 -15.26 -2.43 -5.52
CA VAL A 305 -15.74 -2.92 -4.23
C VAL A 305 -17.05 -2.23 -3.93
N TRP A 306 -18.07 -2.99 -3.58
CA TRP A 306 -19.27 -2.43 -2.96
C TRP A 306 -19.51 -3.11 -1.60
N GLN A 307 -20.09 -2.36 -0.68
CA GLN A 307 -20.47 -2.84 0.65
C GLN A 307 -21.81 -2.25 1.04
N LEU A 308 -22.73 -3.10 1.45
CA LEU A 308 -24.00 -2.72 2.07
C LEU A 308 -23.96 -3.11 3.54
N GLU A 309 -24.32 -2.20 4.42
CA GLU A 309 -24.33 -2.42 5.86
C GLU A 309 -25.63 -1.92 6.48
N ASN A 310 -26.21 -2.74 7.33
CA ASN A 310 -27.41 -2.46 8.11
C ASN A 310 -27.06 -2.58 9.59
N VAL A 311 -27.32 -1.54 10.37
CA VAL A 311 -26.99 -1.50 11.81
C VAL A 311 -28.19 -0.99 12.59
N LEU A 312 -28.61 -1.78 13.56
CA LEU A 312 -29.60 -1.42 14.56
C LEU A 312 -28.89 -1.18 15.89
N THR A 313 -29.11 -0.03 16.48
CA THR A 313 -28.54 0.36 17.78
C THR A 313 -29.65 0.69 18.75
N TRP A 314 -29.54 0.21 20.00
CA TRP A 314 -30.40 0.61 21.09
C TRP A 314 -29.55 1.14 22.24
N ASP A 315 -29.81 2.40 22.63
CA ASP A 315 -29.15 3.11 23.71
C ASP A 315 -30.18 3.45 24.80
N LYS A 316 -29.95 3.01 26.03
CA LYS A 316 -30.84 3.33 27.15
C LYS A 316 -30.05 3.53 28.44
N THR A 317 -30.34 4.65 29.11
CA THR A 317 -29.84 4.92 30.45
C THR A 317 -31.04 4.97 31.42
N PHE A 318 -30.98 4.21 32.50
CA PHE A 318 -31.96 4.23 33.58
C PHE A 318 -31.24 4.16 34.92
N ASN A 319 -31.45 5.18 35.72
CA ASN A 319 -30.70 5.40 36.97
C ASN A 319 -29.17 5.38 36.72
N LYS A 320 -28.49 4.41 37.31
CA LYS A 320 -27.03 4.21 37.20
C LYS A 320 -26.64 3.20 36.11
N HIS A 321 -27.60 2.66 35.37
CA HIS A 321 -27.35 1.64 34.35
C HIS A 321 -27.44 2.25 32.97
N THR A 322 -26.37 2.11 32.18
CA THR A 322 -26.35 2.44 30.75
C THR A 322 -26.12 1.16 29.95
N ILE A 323 -27.02 0.88 29.03
CA ILE A 323 -26.95 -0.28 28.12
C ILE A 323 -26.90 0.24 26.69
N ASN A 324 -25.96 -0.29 25.90
CA ASN A 324 -25.88 -0.11 24.46
C ASN A 324 -25.89 -1.47 23.79
N LEU A 325 -26.86 -1.72 22.92
CA LEU A 325 -26.92 -2.92 22.07
C LEU A 325 -26.77 -2.52 20.62
N VAL A 326 -25.98 -3.28 19.89
CA VAL A 326 -25.77 -3.11 18.45
C VAL A 326 -25.94 -4.46 17.77
N ALA A 327 -26.79 -4.54 16.77
CA ALA A 327 -26.90 -5.67 15.86
C ALA A 327 -26.70 -5.20 14.43
N GLY A 328 -25.92 -5.92 13.64
CA GLY A 328 -25.64 -5.51 12.27
C GLY A 328 -25.40 -6.68 11.33
N GLN A 329 -25.64 -6.37 10.07
CA GLN A 329 -25.38 -7.24 8.92
C GLN A 329 -24.63 -6.45 7.88
N SER A 330 -23.62 -7.04 7.24
CA SER A 330 -22.97 -6.46 6.08
C SER A 330 -22.76 -7.49 4.97
N ALA A 331 -22.80 -7.01 3.73
CA ALA A 331 -22.45 -7.77 2.53
C ALA A 331 -21.49 -6.94 1.70
N MET A 332 -20.48 -7.60 1.12
CA MET A 332 -19.46 -6.96 0.30
C MET A 332 -19.08 -7.88 -0.87
N GLN A 333 -18.80 -7.27 -2.01
CA GLN A 333 -18.17 -7.93 -3.14
C GLN A 333 -16.99 -7.09 -3.63
N ASN A 334 -15.92 -7.76 -4.00
CA ASN A 334 -14.73 -7.17 -4.59
C ASN A 334 -14.40 -7.91 -5.90
N THR A 335 -14.35 -7.17 -7.00
CA THR A 335 -14.06 -7.74 -8.34
C THR A 335 -13.01 -6.91 -9.04
N GLY A 336 -12.22 -7.56 -9.89
CA GLY A 336 -11.23 -6.92 -10.73
C GLY A 336 -11.15 -7.50 -12.12
N MET A 337 -10.77 -6.65 -13.06
CA MET A 337 -10.50 -7.03 -14.45
C MET A 337 -9.21 -6.38 -14.93
N ASN A 338 -8.45 -7.10 -15.74
CA ASN A 338 -7.23 -6.63 -16.39
C ASN A 338 -7.43 -6.64 -17.91
N LEU A 339 -6.79 -5.68 -18.58
CA LEU A 339 -6.59 -5.64 -20.00
C LEU A 339 -5.18 -5.12 -20.30
N TYR A 340 -4.46 -5.82 -21.14
CA TYR A 340 -3.13 -5.43 -21.61
C TYR A 340 -3.06 -5.64 -23.12
N GLY A 341 -2.42 -4.70 -23.83
CA GLY A 341 -2.10 -4.80 -25.23
C GLY A 341 -0.68 -4.33 -25.49
N ALA A 342 -0.02 -4.96 -26.44
CA ALA A 342 1.30 -4.53 -26.93
C ALA A 342 1.38 -4.68 -28.44
N LEU A 343 2.17 -3.78 -29.04
CA LEU A 343 2.41 -3.70 -30.47
C LEU A 343 3.90 -3.54 -30.69
N GLN A 344 4.49 -4.39 -31.53
CA GLN A 344 5.91 -4.32 -31.90
C GLN A 344 6.09 -3.76 -33.31
N ASN A 345 7.30 -3.36 -33.64
CA ASN A 345 7.70 -2.89 -34.97
C ASN A 345 6.85 -1.70 -35.45
N LEU A 346 6.84 -0.63 -34.66
CA LEU A 346 6.05 0.57 -34.93
C LEU A 346 6.49 1.26 -36.23
N LYS A 347 5.53 1.70 -37.04
CA LYS A 347 5.79 2.46 -38.27
C LYS A 347 6.36 3.86 -37.97
N ASP A 348 5.86 4.51 -36.94
CA ASP A 348 6.28 5.82 -36.50
C ASP A 348 6.39 5.82 -34.98
N ILE A 349 7.62 5.82 -34.47
CA ILE A 349 7.88 5.83 -33.03
C ILE A 349 7.37 7.10 -32.33
N ASN A 350 7.23 8.21 -33.05
CA ASN A 350 6.69 9.44 -32.48
C ASN A 350 5.16 9.38 -32.27
N LYS A 351 4.52 8.31 -32.73
CA LYS A 351 3.09 8.04 -32.57
C LYS A 351 2.89 6.63 -32.00
N PRO A 352 3.31 6.37 -30.76
CA PRO A 352 3.29 5.03 -30.17
C PRO A 352 1.89 4.62 -29.71
N PHE A 353 0.90 4.75 -30.60
CA PHE A 353 -0.48 4.34 -30.33
C PHE A 353 -0.72 2.88 -30.72
N MET A 354 -1.62 2.23 -30.00
CA MET A 354 -2.02 0.83 -30.27
C MET A 354 -2.64 0.58 -31.65
N ASN A 355 -2.95 1.63 -32.41
CA ASN A 355 -3.39 1.56 -33.79
C ASN A 355 -2.31 1.91 -34.82
N ASN A 356 -1.06 1.91 -34.44
CA ASN A 356 0.08 2.13 -35.36
C ASN A 356 0.24 0.90 -36.26
N THR A 357 -0.16 1.04 -37.50
CA THR A 357 -0.49 -0.03 -38.44
C THR A 357 0.70 -0.73 -39.11
N SER A 358 1.93 -0.57 -38.62
CA SER A 358 3.06 -1.31 -39.19
C SER A 358 3.20 -2.74 -38.67
N ALA A 359 2.54 -3.05 -37.54
CA ALA A 359 2.58 -4.38 -36.97
C ALA A 359 1.89 -5.42 -37.86
N ASP A 360 2.49 -6.59 -37.96
CA ASP A 360 1.99 -7.73 -38.71
C ASP A 360 1.47 -8.81 -37.75
N GLN A 361 0.15 -8.97 -37.69
CA GLN A 361 -0.49 -9.96 -36.84
C GLN A 361 -0.05 -11.40 -37.15
N SER A 362 0.27 -11.69 -38.39
CA SER A 362 0.71 -13.05 -38.82
C SER A 362 2.07 -13.42 -38.23
N ARG A 363 2.88 -12.42 -37.84
CA ARG A 363 4.19 -12.59 -37.21
C ARG A 363 4.16 -12.55 -35.68
N GLY A 364 2.99 -12.41 -35.08
CA GLY A 364 2.86 -12.28 -33.64
C GLY A 364 3.35 -10.93 -33.09
N GLU A 365 3.42 -9.90 -33.92
CA GLU A 365 3.85 -8.54 -33.50
C GLU A 365 2.78 -7.80 -32.68
N MET A 366 1.57 -8.34 -32.61
CA MET A 366 0.49 -7.83 -31.77
C MET A 366 0.15 -8.84 -30.70
N SER A 367 -0.02 -8.37 -29.48
CA SER A 367 -0.46 -9.22 -28.37
C SER A 367 -1.55 -8.52 -27.57
N ALA A 368 -2.52 -9.31 -27.09
CA ALA A 368 -3.53 -8.85 -26.16
C ALA A 368 -3.80 -9.93 -25.12
N SER A 369 -3.98 -9.53 -23.90
CA SER A 369 -4.37 -10.41 -22.80
C SER A 369 -5.28 -9.68 -21.83
N GLY A 370 -6.10 -10.42 -21.10
CA GLY A 370 -6.97 -9.84 -20.09
C GLY A 370 -8.06 -10.78 -19.65
N GLY A 371 -8.83 -10.34 -18.67
CA GLY A 371 -9.95 -11.10 -18.12
C GLY A 371 -10.20 -10.77 -16.65
N PRO A 372 -11.05 -11.56 -15.97
CA PRO A 372 -11.25 -11.47 -14.55
C PRO A 372 -9.93 -11.68 -13.80
N ALA A 373 -9.57 -10.73 -12.91
CA ALA A 373 -8.34 -10.77 -12.12
C ALA A 373 -8.58 -11.41 -10.74
N TYR A 374 -9.70 -11.04 -10.12
CA TYR A 374 -10.13 -11.54 -8.82
C TYR A 374 -11.63 -11.33 -8.65
N GLU A 375 -12.24 -12.21 -7.84
CA GLU A 375 -13.63 -12.08 -7.41
C GLU A 375 -13.83 -12.74 -6.06
N HIS A 376 -14.18 -11.97 -5.05
CA HIS A 376 -14.55 -12.53 -3.76
C HIS A 376 -15.65 -11.73 -3.07
N THR A 377 -16.40 -12.42 -2.21
CA THR A 377 -17.50 -11.88 -1.44
C THR A 377 -17.33 -12.16 0.04
N LEU A 378 -17.83 -11.25 0.86
CA LEU A 378 -17.88 -11.38 2.31
C LEU A 378 -19.28 -11.05 2.80
N SER A 379 -19.84 -11.92 3.65
CA SER A 379 -21.11 -11.70 4.36
C SER A 379 -20.87 -11.80 5.87
N SER A 380 -21.40 -10.85 6.63
CA SER A 380 -21.09 -10.74 8.05
C SER A 380 -22.34 -10.43 8.86
N TYR A 381 -22.41 -11.02 10.06
CA TYR A 381 -23.39 -10.71 11.10
C TYR A 381 -22.65 -10.41 12.37
N PHE A 382 -23.04 -9.37 13.08
CA PHE A 382 -22.40 -9.02 14.33
C PHE A 382 -23.41 -8.52 15.37
N PHE A 383 -23.10 -8.81 16.63
CA PHE A 383 -23.84 -8.35 17.78
C PHE A 383 -22.85 -7.85 18.85
N ARG A 384 -23.16 -6.72 19.47
CA ARG A 384 -22.42 -6.16 20.61
C ARG A 384 -23.39 -5.72 21.69
N ALA A 385 -23.10 -6.09 22.92
CA ALA A 385 -23.74 -5.57 24.11
C ALA A 385 -22.70 -4.90 25.00
N SER A 386 -22.94 -3.65 25.36
CA SER A 386 -22.09 -2.88 26.27
C SER A 386 -22.94 -2.46 27.48
N TYR A 387 -22.39 -2.61 28.65
CA TYR A 387 -23.03 -2.27 29.92
C TYR A 387 -22.10 -1.41 30.76
N ASN A 388 -22.62 -0.35 31.32
CA ASN A 388 -21.92 0.54 32.24
C ASN A 388 -22.80 0.78 33.47
N TYR A 389 -22.27 0.50 34.66
CA TYR A 389 -22.91 0.77 35.94
C TYR A 389 -22.19 1.92 36.65
N ASP A 390 -22.85 3.07 36.77
CA ASP A 390 -22.39 4.25 37.54
C ASP A 390 -21.00 4.71 37.17
N GLU A 391 -20.60 4.48 35.90
CA GLU A 391 -19.22 4.69 35.40
C GLU A 391 -18.13 3.94 36.22
N ARG A 392 -18.54 2.98 37.09
CA ARG A 392 -17.64 2.16 37.91
C ARG A 392 -17.28 0.86 37.24
N TYR A 393 -18.27 0.11 36.79
CA TYR A 393 -18.10 -1.20 36.16
C TYR A 393 -18.56 -1.13 34.71
N MET A 394 -17.68 -1.51 33.82
CA MET A 394 -17.92 -1.56 32.38
C MET A 394 -17.71 -2.98 31.88
N ALA A 395 -18.63 -3.48 31.09
CA ALA A 395 -18.51 -4.78 30.43
C ALA A 395 -19.00 -4.67 28.99
N GLN A 396 -18.30 -5.33 28.08
CA GLN A 396 -18.71 -5.43 26.69
C GLN A 396 -18.51 -6.86 26.18
N VAL A 397 -19.47 -7.36 25.44
CA VAL A 397 -19.39 -8.62 24.70
C VAL A 397 -19.69 -8.34 23.23
N THR A 398 -18.90 -8.90 22.34
CA THR A 398 -19.13 -8.84 20.89
C THR A 398 -19.01 -10.24 20.31
N VAL A 399 -19.93 -10.60 19.44
CA VAL A 399 -19.85 -11.82 18.62
C VAL A 399 -20.00 -11.41 17.19
N ARG A 400 -19.07 -11.85 16.35
CA ARG A 400 -19.10 -11.64 14.91
C ARG A 400 -18.97 -12.96 14.18
N ARG A 401 -19.78 -13.13 13.13
CA ARG A 401 -19.74 -14.29 12.24
C ARG A 401 -19.55 -13.80 10.81
N ASP A 402 -18.44 -14.19 10.20
CA ASP A 402 -18.05 -13.80 8.83
C ASP A 402 -18.02 -15.02 7.92
N GLY A 403 -18.58 -14.89 6.72
CA GLY A 403 -18.54 -15.88 5.66
C GLY A 403 -17.80 -15.34 4.44
N SER A 404 -16.70 -15.99 4.04
CA SER A 404 -15.85 -15.60 2.90
C SER A 404 -15.93 -16.62 1.78
N SER A 405 -16.06 -16.15 0.54
CA SER A 405 -16.01 -17.01 -0.66
C SER A 405 -14.63 -17.61 -0.94
N ARG A 406 -13.59 -17.15 -0.24
CA ARG A 406 -12.22 -17.68 -0.37
C ARG A 406 -12.03 -19.05 0.24
N PHE A 407 -13.01 -19.51 1.03
CA PHE A 407 -13.00 -20.83 1.64
C PHE A 407 -14.10 -21.75 1.07
N GLY A 408 -13.84 -23.05 1.08
CA GLY A 408 -14.78 -24.07 0.68
C GLY A 408 -16.07 -24.08 1.54
N ALA A 409 -17.09 -24.75 1.08
CA ALA A 409 -18.43 -24.71 1.70
C ALA A 409 -18.44 -25.04 3.19
N ASN A 410 -17.62 -25.99 3.64
CA ASN A 410 -17.57 -26.46 5.02
C ASN A 410 -16.88 -25.46 5.97
N ASN A 411 -15.95 -24.63 5.48
CA ASN A 411 -15.12 -23.74 6.30
C ASN A 411 -15.35 -22.25 5.97
N ARG A 412 -16.38 -21.95 5.18
CA ARG A 412 -16.72 -20.59 4.74
C ARG A 412 -16.98 -19.64 5.88
N TRP A 413 -17.59 -20.12 6.97
CA TRP A 413 -18.02 -19.31 8.08
C TRP A 413 -17.08 -19.43 9.28
N GLY A 414 -16.55 -18.28 9.75
CA GLY A 414 -15.82 -18.13 11.01
C GLY A 414 -16.65 -17.37 12.04
N THR A 415 -16.51 -17.72 13.32
CA THR A 415 -17.19 -17.02 14.44
C THR A 415 -16.13 -16.51 15.41
N PHE A 416 -16.16 -15.22 15.70
CA PHE A 416 -15.13 -14.48 16.43
C PHE A 416 -15.75 -13.77 17.64
N PRO A 417 -15.71 -14.37 18.83
CA PRO A 417 -16.16 -13.74 20.06
C PRO A 417 -15.08 -12.81 20.65
N SER A 418 -15.53 -11.78 21.36
CA SER A 418 -14.66 -10.95 22.20
C SER A 418 -15.41 -10.39 23.40
N PHE A 419 -14.69 -10.13 24.48
CA PHE A 419 -15.23 -9.44 25.64
C PHE A 419 -14.18 -8.54 26.28
N SER A 420 -14.65 -7.48 26.95
CA SER A 420 -13.81 -6.58 27.72
C SER A 420 -14.48 -6.15 29.01
N LEU A 421 -13.67 -5.92 30.03
CA LEU A 421 -14.07 -5.45 31.35
C LEU A 421 -13.28 -4.21 31.72
N GLY A 422 -13.91 -3.26 32.38
CA GLY A 422 -13.28 -2.07 32.94
C GLY A 422 -13.80 -1.79 34.34
N TRP A 423 -12.90 -1.42 35.23
CA TRP A 423 -13.22 -1.05 36.59
C TRP A 423 -12.54 0.24 37.00
N ASN A 424 -13.32 1.27 37.25
CA ASN A 424 -12.86 2.57 37.76
C ASN A 424 -12.76 2.52 39.29
N LEU A 425 -11.61 2.11 39.81
CA LEU A 425 -11.31 1.99 41.25
C LEU A 425 -11.52 3.31 42.00
N HIS A 426 -11.15 4.42 41.39
CA HIS A 426 -11.24 5.76 41.98
C HIS A 426 -12.69 6.23 42.21
N LYS A 427 -13.70 5.53 41.63
CA LYS A 427 -15.12 5.84 41.83
C LYS A 427 -15.77 4.97 42.90
N GLU A 428 -15.00 4.07 43.52
CA GLU A 428 -15.54 3.20 44.57
C GLU A 428 -15.71 3.96 45.88
N PRO A 429 -16.90 3.90 46.54
CA PRO A 429 -17.18 4.64 47.78
C PRO A 429 -16.29 4.24 48.96
N TYR A 430 -15.77 3.02 48.94
CA TYR A 430 -14.94 2.47 50.01
C TYR A 430 -13.45 2.60 49.78
N ILE A 431 -13.02 3.05 48.58
CA ILE A 431 -11.59 3.30 48.25
C ILE A 431 -11.33 4.79 48.44
N ARG A 432 -10.61 5.14 49.51
CA ARG A 432 -10.18 6.52 49.74
C ARG A 432 -8.82 6.74 49.14
N MET A 433 -8.76 7.43 47.99
CA MET A 433 -7.52 7.80 47.36
C MET A 433 -6.97 9.11 47.96
N PRO A 434 -5.62 9.25 48.06
CA PRO A 434 -5.01 10.54 48.40
C PRO A 434 -5.39 11.62 47.39
N TYR A 435 -5.42 12.87 47.81
CA TYR A 435 -5.84 13.99 46.95
C TYR A 435 -5.00 14.18 45.68
N TRP A 436 -3.79 13.68 45.67
CA TRP A 436 -2.88 13.72 44.53
C TRP A 436 -3.06 12.55 43.54
N PHE A 437 -3.84 11.53 43.89
CA PHE A 437 -4.13 10.36 43.06
C PHE A 437 -5.58 10.35 42.62
N ASN A 438 -5.85 10.73 41.38
CA ASN A 438 -7.17 11.11 40.91
C ASN A 438 -7.86 10.05 40.08
N THR A 439 -7.12 9.24 39.34
CA THR A 439 -7.67 8.22 38.44
C THR A 439 -6.94 6.89 38.63
N ALA A 440 -7.70 5.85 38.81
CA ALA A 440 -7.22 4.47 38.74
C ALA A 440 -8.27 3.62 38.04
N LYS A 441 -7.91 3.00 36.90
CA LYS A 441 -8.78 2.14 36.12
C LYS A 441 -8.05 0.87 35.76
N LEU A 442 -8.69 -0.29 35.99
CA LEU A 442 -8.25 -1.57 35.52
C LEU A 442 -9.00 -1.94 34.24
N ARG A 443 -8.29 -2.51 33.28
CA ARG A 443 -8.83 -2.99 32.01
C ARG A 443 -8.41 -4.42 31.75
N PHE A 444 -9.35 -5.20 31.24
CA PHE A 444 -9.10 -6.53 30.73
C PHE A 444 -9.83 -6.70 29.41
N SER A 445 -9.19 -7.27 28.42
CA SER A 445 -9.85 -7.67 27.19
C SER A 445 -9.33 -9.02 26.68
N TRP A 446 -10.22 -9.76 26.07
CA TRP A 446 -9.92 -10.97 25.33
C TRP A 446 -10.79 -11.02 24.07
N GLY A 447 -10.21 -11.44 22.97
CA GLY A 447 -10.98 -11.53 21.74
C GLY A 447 -10.29 -12.30 20.63
N GLN A 448 -11.10 -12.76 19.69
CA GLN A 448 -10.68 -13.44 18.48
C GLN A 448 -11.02 -12.61 17.26
N ASN A 449 -10.10 -12.60 16.27
CA ASN A 449 -10.30 -12.06 14.94
C ASN A 449 -9.91 -13.10 13.90
N GLY A 450 -10.67 -13.18 12.81
CA GLY A 450 -10.33 -14.00 11.65
C GLY A 450 -9.49 -13.23 10.64
N ASN A 451 -8.79 -13.95 9.79
CA ASN A 451 -8.13 -13.43 8.60
C ASN A 451 -8.40 -14.38 7.43
N ASP A 452 -8.85 -13.82 6.30
CA ASP A 452 -9.12 -14.54 5.04
C ASP A 452 -8.20 -14.07 3.90
N ASN A 453 -7.06 -13.46 4.23
CA ASN A 453 -6.16 -12.89 3.23
C ASN A 453 -5.35 -13.97 2.49
N ILE A 454 -6.03 -14.68 1.59
CA ILE A 454 -5.48 -15.63 0.64
C ILE A 454 -6.00 -15.31 -0.76
N GLY A 455 -5.35 -15.85 -1.80
CA GLY A 455 -5.87 -15.76 -3.16
C GLY A 455 -7.23 -16.46 -3.31
N ASP A 456 -8.02 -16.01 -4.27
CA ASP A 456 -9.33 -16.59 -4.55
C ASP A 456 -9.20 -18.02 -5.08
N PHE A 457 -10.20 -18.88 -4.81
CA PHE A 457 -10.32 -20.25 -5.29
C PHE A 457 -9.19 -21.23 -4.89
N ARG A 458 -8.38 -20.92 -3.86
CA ARG A 458 -7.29 -21.79 -3.39
C ARG A 458 -7.77 -23.12 -2.79
N TYR A 459 -9.05 -23.24 -2.49
CA TYR A 459 -9.67 -24.46 -1.99
C TYR A 459 -10.04 -25.47 -3.11
N THR A 460 -9.92 -25.08 -4.39
CA THR A 460 -10.25 -25.91 -5.55
C THR A 460 -9.07 -26.03 -6.50
N VAL A 461 -9.12 -26.99 -7.40
CA VAL A 461 -8.13 -27.14 -8.48
C VAL A 461 -8.51 -26.21 -9.62
N LEU A 462 -7.58 -25.37 -10.03
CA LEU A 462 -7.68 -24.58 -11.25
C LEU A 462 -6.93 -25.32 -12.38
N THR A 463 -7.30 -25.06 -13.63
CA THR A 463 -6.58 -25.57 -14.79
C THR A 463 -5.66 -24.50 -15.37
N SER A 464 -4.46 -24.91 -15.77
CA SER A 464 -3.52 -24.11 -16.54
C SER A 464 -3.50 -24.58 -17.97
N SER A 465 -3.69 -23.66 -18.93
CA SER A 465 -3.42 -23.87 -20.36
C SER A 465 -1.93 -23.64 -20.67
N ASN A 466 -1.49 -23.89 -21.88
CA ASN A 466 -0.09 -23.80 -22.35
C ASN A 466 0.83 -24.95 -21.89
N ASN A 467 0.27 -26.10 -21.58
CA ASN A 467 1.04 -27.34 -21.43
C ASN A 467 1.07 -28.05 -22.77
N ASN A 468 1.72 -27.43 -23.73
CA ASN A 468 1.73 -27.86 -25.13
C ASN A 468 2.61 -29.09 -25.31
N TYR A 469 2.21 -29.95 -26.19
CA TYR A 469 2.97 -31.14 -26.61
C TYR A 469 2.98 -31.24 -28.13
N ILE A 470 4.06 -31.77 -28.66
CA ILE A 470 4.22 -31.97 -30.10
C ILE A 470 3.87 -33.42 -30.41
N PHE A 471 2.91 -33.64 -31.32
CA PHE A 471 2.47 -34.97 -31.77
C PHE A 471 2.68 -35.14 -33.27
N GLY A 472 3.01 -36.36 -33.63
CA GLY A 472 3.11 -36.81 -35.02
C GLY A 472 4.40 -36.39 -35.75
N GLU A 473 4.56 -36.87 -36.97
CA GLU A 473 5.71 -36.54 -37.82
C GLU A 473 5.68 -35.11 -38.34
N ASP A 474 4.49 -34.49 -38.34
CA ASP A 474 4.31 -33.10 -38.79
C ASP A 474 4.63 -32.05 -37.68
N GLU A 475 5.11 -32.51 -36.51
CA GLU A 475 5.47 -31.65 -35.36
C GLU A 475 4.38 -30.65 -34.94
N ASN A 476 3.10 -31.06 -35.06
CA ASN A 476 1.96 -30.21 -34.70
C ASN A 476 1.92 -29.93 -33.19
N VAL A 477 1.92 -28.67 -32.80
CA VAL A 477 1.78 -28.25 -31.41
C VAL A 477 0.31 -28.36 -30.99
N ILE A 478 0.02 -29.26 -30.06
CA ILE A 478 -1.31 -29.41 -29.46
C ILE A 478 -1.33 -28.73 -28.10
N ILE A 479 -2.30 -27.83 -27.92
CA ILE A 479 -2.49 -27.09 -26.67
C ILE A 479 -3.07 -28.05 -25.63
N GLY A 480 -2.30 -28.28 -24.56
CA GLY A 480 -2.70 -29.10 -23.44
C GLY A 480 -3.12 -28.26 -22.23
N THR A 481 -3.92 -28.88 -21.38
CA THR A 481 -4.27 -28.32 -20.07
C THR A 481 -3.89 -29.30 -18.95
N LYS A 482 -3.44 -28.78 -17.83
CA LYS A 482 -3.18 -29.56 -16.61
C LYS A 482 -3.74 -28.87 -15.37
N ALA A 483 -3.81 -29.57 -14.25
CA ALA A 483 -4.04 -28.96 -12.96
C ALA A 483 -2.95 -27.91 -12.67
N SER A 484 -3.30 -26.73 -12.16
CA SER A 484 -2.36 -25.64 -11.85
C SER A 484 -1.72 -25.77 -10.47
N GLY A 485 -2.01 -26.84 -9.74
CA GLY A 485 -1.51 -27.12 -8.39
C GLY A 485 -2.42 -28.04 -7.61
N LEU A 486 -2.09 -28.25 -6.34
CA LEU A 486 -2.88 -29.06 -5.43
C LEU A 486 -3.95 -28.20 -4.73
N ALA A 487 -5.20 -28.69 -4.72
CA ALA A 487 -6.29 -28.07 -3.96
C ALA A 487 -6.17 -28.38 -2.46
N ASN A 488 -6.65 -27.48 -1.63
CA ASN A 488 -6.90 -27.75 -0.23
C ASN A 488 -8.34 -27.35 0.15
N PRO A 489 -9.31 -28.28 0.05
CA PRO A 489 -10.72 -27.99 0.37
C PRO A 489 -10.96 -27.69 1.85
N ASP A 490 -10.01 -28.06 2.73
CA ASP A 490 -10.08 -27.89 4.18
C ASP A 490 -9.53 -26.55 4.66
N LEU A 491 -9.14 -25.66 3.74
CA LEU A 491 -8.74 -24.29 4.06
C LEU A 491 -9.80 -23.59 4.92
N LYS A 492 -9.38 -23.00 6.02
CA LYS A 492 -10.22 -22.27 6.97
C LYS A 492 -9.58 -20.96 7.41
N TRP A 493 -10.34 -20.18 8.12
CA TRP A 493 -9.92 -18.92 8.69
C TRP A 493 -8.65 -19.05 9.54
N GLU A 494 -7.67 -18.20 9.28
CA GLU A 494 -6.60 -17.93 10.24
C GLU A 494 -7.19 -17.17 11.43
N THR A 495 -6.86 -17.55 12.65
CA THR A 495 -7.43 -16.94 13.86
C THR A 495 -6.35 -16.31 14.71
N SER A 496 -6.52 -15.03 15.01
CA SER A 496 -5.73 -14.30 16.01
C SER A 496 -6.52 -14.18 17.31
N THR A 497 -5.98 -14.70 18.41
CA THR A 497 -6.52 -14.58 19.76
C THR A 497 -5.66 -13.63 20.57
N GLN A 498 -6.23 -12.55 21.06
CA GLN A 498 -5.52 -11.54 21.85
C GLN A 498 -6.08 -11.47 23.28
N THR A 499 -5.19 -11.40 24.25
CA THR A 499 -5.47 -11.10 25.66
C THR A 499 -4.70 -9.84 26.03
N ASP A 500 -5.37 -8.94 26.75
CA ASP A 500 -4.83 -7.63 27.09
C ASP A 500 -5.24 -7.26 28.54
N ILE A 501 -4.28 -6.78 29.34
CA ILE A 501 -4.49 -6.33 30.71
C ILE A 501 -3.83 -4.97 30.86
N GLY A 502 -4.60 -3.96 31.22
CA GLY A 502 -4.12 -2.59 31.33
C GLY A 502 -4.52 -1.90 32.63
N ILE A 503 -3.70 -0.92 33.00
CA ILE A 503 -3.92 -0.03 34.14
C ILE A 503 -3.72 1.40 33.68
N ASP A 504 -4.72 2.26 33.92
CA ASP A 504 -4.64 3.70 33.69
C ASP A 504 -4.59 4.42 35.04
N LEU A 505 -3.58 5.23 35.26
CA LEU A 505 -3.37 6.00 36.48
C LEU A 505 -3.30 7.50 36.16
N GLY A 506 -3.88 8.32 37.02
CA GLY A 506 -3.86 9.77 36.92
C GLY A 506 -3.53 10.42 38.25
N PHE A 507 -2.57 11.33 38.25
CA PHE A 507 -2.04 11.99 39.43
C PHE A 507 -2.08 13.51 39.24
N LEU A 508 -2.06 14.25 40.35
CA LEU A 508 -1.95 15.74 40.38
C LEU A 508 -3.08 16.38 39.54
N SER A 509 -4.31 16.03 39.82
CA SER A 509 -5.49 16.45 39.04
C SER A 509 -5.42 16.01 37.55
N ASN A 510 -4.87 14.81 37.29
CA ASN A 510 -4.61 14.24 35.98
C ASN A 510 -3.60 15.04 35.12
N SER A 511 -2.79 15.91 35.74
CA SER A 511 -1.67 16.55 35.07
C SER A 511 -0.57 15.54 34.71
N LEU A 512 -0.42 14.51 35.52
CA LEU A 512 0.47 13.38 35.25
C LEU A 512 -0.38 12.13 35.02
N THR A 513 -0.23 11.50 33.86
CA THR A 513 -0.94 10.27 33.48
C THR A 513 0.07 9.18 33.18
N PHE A 514 -0.25 7.95 33.62
CA PHE A 514 0.55 6.77 33.35
C PHE A 514 -0.37 5.62 32.95
N THR A 515 -0.08 5.02 31.81
CA THR A 515 -0.78 3.83 31.32
C THR A 515 0.25 2.71 31.12
N ILE A 516 -0.10 1.51 31.53
CA ILE A 516 0.67 0.30 31.29
C ILE A 516 -0.26 -0.80 30.80
N ASP A 517 0.10 -1.43 29.70
CA ASP A 517 -0.61 -2.55 29.11
C ASP A 517 0.34 -3.74 28.92
N TRP A 518 -0.12 -4.92 29.31
CA TRP A 518 0.47 -6.18 28.92
C TRP A 518 -0.45 -6.87 27.93
N PHE A 519 0.12 -7.35 26.82
CA PHE A 519 -0.65 -8.05 25.81
C PHE A 519 0.00 -9.36 25.39
N ARG A 520 -0.82 -10.29 24.94
CA ARG A 520 -0.42 -11.52 24.28
C ARG A 520 -1.38 -11.80 23.12
N LYS A 521 -0.84 -11.88 21.90
CA LYS A 521 -1.54 -12.22 20.66
C LYS A 521 -0.98 -13.52 20.10
N VAL A 522 -1.83 -14.54 19.97
CA VAL A 522 -1.50 -15.82 19.34
C VAL A 522 -2.25 -15.88 18.02
N THR A 523 -1.52 -15.96 16.91
CA THR A 523 -2.07 -16.24 15.58
C THR A 523 -1.89 -17.72 15.29
N SER A 524 -2.99 -18.43 15.07
CA SER A 524 -3.03 -19.86 14.81
C SER A 524 -3.66 -20.18 13.47
N GLY A 525 -3.22 -21.29 12.87
CA GLY A 525 -3.66 -21.68 11.54
C GLY A 525 -3.27 -20.65 10.48
N MET A 526 -2.05 -20.12 10.55
CA MET A 526 -1.54 -19.16 9.57
C MET A 526 -1.63 -19.75 8.16
N LEU A 527 -2.13 -18.93 7.24
CA LEU A 527 -2.31 -19.32 5.83
C LEU A 527 -0.98 -19.19 5.11
N MET A 528 -0.30 -20.32 4.94
CA MET A 528 1.06 -20.41 4.38
C MET A 528 1.16 -21.51 3.34
N GLU A 529 2.15 -21.43 2.45
CA GLU A 529 2.49 -22.51 1.55
C GLU A 529 3.01 -23.73 2.32
N MET A 530 2.43 -24.89 2.06
CA MET A 530 2.85 -26.15 2.66
C MET A 530 4.03 -26.75 1.88
N ASN A 531 5.05 -27.20 2.59
CA ASN A 531 6.15 -27.91 1.96
C ASN A 531 5.66 -29.28 1.47
N ILE A 532 5.83 -29.53 0.19
CA ILE A 532 5.59 -30.83 -0.44
C ILE A 532 6.88 -31.35 -1.07
N PRO A 533 7.07 -32.67 -1.16
CA PRO A 533 8.23 -33.23 -1.82
C PRO A 533 8.30 -32.79 -3.30
N THR A 534 9.50 -32.42 -3.75
CA THR A 534 9.72 -31.90 -5.12
C THR A 534 9.35 -32.87 -6.23
N TYR A 535 9.38 -34.19 -5.93
CA TYR A 535 8.95 -35.21 -6.91
C TYR A 535 7.46 -35.18 -7.25
N VAL A 536 6.63 -34.47 -6.49
CA VAL A 536 5.22 -34.26 -6.79
C VAL A 536 5.05 -33.42 -8.06
N GLY A 537 6.00 -32.53 -8.37
CA GLY A 537 6.03 -31.75 -9.60
C GLY A 537 4.93 -30.68 -9.71
N GLU A 538 4.23 -30.37 -8.62
CA GLU A 538 3.15 -29.38 -8.58
C GLU A 538 3.51 -28.21 -7.66
N ALA A 539 2.80 -27.09 -7.83
CA ALA A 539 2.93 -25.93 -6.95
C ALA A 539 2.46 -26.27 -5.53
N LYS A 540 3.14 -25.70 -4.54
CA LYS A 540 2.84 -25.89 -3.12
C LYS A 540 1.41 -25.41 -2.80
N PRO A 541 0.56 -26.26 -2.19
CA PRO A 541 -0.75 -25.81 -1.75
C PRO A 541 -0.66 -24.92 -0.52
N ILE A 542 -1.67 -24.07 -0.33
CA ILE A 542 -1.81 -23.29 0.90
C ILE A 542 -2.49 -24.14 1.96
N GLY A 543 -2.02 -24.04 3.22
CA GLY A 543 -2.62 -24.69 4.37
C GLY A 543 -2.64 -23.79 5.61
N ASN A 544 -3.39 -24.23 6.63
CA ASN A 544 -3.44 -23.57 7.94
C ASN A 544 -2.37 -24.20 8.85
N VAL A 545 -1.11 -23.82 8.70
CA VAL A 545 0.02 -24.61 9.22
C VAL A 545 0.95 -23.87 10.17
N GLY A 546 0.75 -22.61 10.45
CA GLY A 546 1.66 -21.85 11.31
C GLY A 546 1.02 -21.37 12.62
N ILE A 547 1.83 -21.22 13.66
CA ILE A 547 1.44 -20.58 14.92
C ILE A 547 2.51 -19.57 15.32
N MET A 548 2.12 -18.31 15.52
CA MET A 548 2.97 -17.23 16.00
C MET A 548 2.43 -16.64 17.29
N ASN A 549 3.30 -16.38 18.25
CA ASN A 549 2.99 -15.69 19.50
C ASN A 549 3.72 -14.34 19.55
N ASN A 550 2.96 -13.28 19.72
CA ASN A 550 3.44 -11.93 19.98
C ASN A 550 3.01 -11.54 21.39
N SER A 551 3.94 -11.14 22.23
CA SER A 551 3.65 -10.68 23.59
C SER A 551 4.52 -9.49 23.94
N GLY A 552 4.02 -8.60 24.77
CA GLY A 552 4.77 -7.40 25.12
C GLY A 552 4.15 -6.61 26.25
N VAL A 553 4.84 -5.51 26.55
CA VAL A 553 4.40 -4.49 27.50
C VAL A 553 4.52 -3.13 26.82
N GLU A 554 3.48 -2.33 26.95
CA GLU A 554 3.44 -0.94 26.47
C GLU A 554 3.22 -0.02 27.65
N MET A 555 3.96 1.08 27.65
CA MET A 555 3.88 2.10 28.70
C MET A 555 3.75 3.47 28.04
N GLU A 556 2.87 4.29 28.59
CA GLU A 556 2.70 5.68 28.17
C GLU A 556 2.74 6.58 29.41
N LEU A 557 3.52 7.66 29.35
CA LEU A 557 3.64 8.68 30.37
C LEU A 557 3.30 10.03 29.74
N GLY A 558 2.29 10.71 30.27
CA GLY A 558 1.89 12.04 29.86
C GLY A 558 2.02 13.04 31.01
N TYR A 559 2.58 14.21 30.74
CA TYR A 559 2.61 15.31 31.70
C TYR A 559 2.13 16.61 31.05
N LYS A 560 1.13 17.25 31.68
CA LYS A 560 0.58 18.54 31.28
C LYS A 560 0.70 19.55 32.42
N LEU A 561 1.24 20.70 32.13
CA LEU A 561 1.37 21.81 33.07
C LEU A 561 0.96 23.11 32.39
N SER A 562 -0.09 23.75 32.91
CA SER A 562 -0.49 25.13 32.54
C SER A 562 -0.17 26.07 33.69
N LYS A 563 0.69 27.05 33.45
CA LYS A 563 1.08 28.04 34.45
C LYS A 563 1.20 29.45 33.81
N GLY A 564 0.24 30.33 34.11
CA GLY A 564 0.12 31.63 33.45
C GLY A 564 -0.14 31.47 31.96
N ASP A 565 0.69 32.09 31.14
CA ASP A 565 0.60 32.02 29.67
C ASP A 565 1.34 30.82 29.06
N TRP A 566 1.87 29.91 29.90
CA TRP A 566 2.66 28.77 29.47
C TRP A 566 1.86 27.46 29.57
N ASP A 567 1.76 26.75 28.47
CA ASP A 567 1.20 25.39 28.39
C ASP A 567 2.29 24.40 27.95
N PHE A 568 2.63 23.47 28.84
CA PHE A 568 3.58 22.41 28.57
C PHE A 568 2.81 21.07 28.43
N ASN A 569 3.08 20.33 27.37
CA ASN A 569 2.57 18.98 27.17
C ASN A 569 3.70 18.09 26.69
N VAL A 570 4.09 17.13 27.52
CA VAL A 570 5.15 16.16 27.23
C VAL A 570 4.55 14.77 27.30
N ASN A 571 4.70 13.98 26.24
CA ASN A 571 4.27 12.57 26.19
C ASN A 571 5.47 11.70 25.79
N GLY A 572 5.63 10.59 26.50
CA GLY A 572 6.61 9.55 26.20
C GLY A 572 5.94 8.20 26.15
N ASN A 573 6.35 7.35 25.21
CA ASN A 573 5.91 5.98 25.13
C ASN A 573 7.11 5.03 25.04
N LEU A 574 6.94 3.84 25.59
CA LEU A 574 7.90 2.75 25.54
C LEU A 574 7.13 1.46 25.27
N SER A 575 7.55 0.70 24.27
CA SER A 575 7.01 -0.63 24.03
C SER A 575 8.13 -1.66 23.95
N TYR A 576 7.88 -2.81 24.57
CA TYR A 576 8.70 -4.00 24.48
C TYR A 576 7.89 -5.11 23.84
N LEU A 577 8.33 -5.60 22.69
CA LEU A 577 7.66 -6.65 21.92
C LEU A 577 8.58 -7.86 21.78
N ARG A 578 8.02 -9.05 22.02
CA ARG A 578 8.66 -10.33 21.76
C ARG A 578 7.84 -11.15 20.79
N ASN A 579 8.41 -11.44 19.63
CA ASN A 579 7.83 -12.34 18.63
C ASN A 579 8.43 -13.74 18.80
N ARG A 580 7.60 -14.76 18.69
CA ARG A 580 8.03 -16.15 18.70
C ARG A 580 7.19 -16.97 17.71
N LEU A 581 7.84 -17.54 16.74
CA LEU A 581 7.28 -18.58 15.89
C LEU A 581 7.24 -19.88 16.70
N ILE A 582 6.05 -20.42 16.91
CA ILE A 582 5.81 -21.64 17.72
C ILE A 582 5.81 -22.87 16.82
N GLU A 583 5.17 -22.75 15.65
CA GLU A 583 5.01 -23.81 14.68
C GLU A 583 5.10 -23.23 13.28
N TYR A 584 5.83 -23.88 12.39
CA TYR A 584 6.05 -23.44 11.01
C TYR A 584 5.42 -24.39 9.96
N GLY A 585 4.83 -25.50 10.39
CA GLY A 585 4.12 -26.42 9.48
C GLY A 585 5.02 -27.40 8.72
N ASN A 586 6.26 -27.58 9.14
CA ASN A 586 7.12 -28.67 8.68
C ASN A 586 7.75 -29.42 9.87
N GLU A 587 7.96 -30.73 9.72
CA GLU A 587 8.55 -31.57 10.76
C GLU A 587 10.02 -31.22 11.04
N SER A 588 10.75 -30.69 10.05
CA SER A 588 12.17 -30.35 10.18
C SER A 588 12.42 -29.05 10.94
N GLY A 589 11.44 -28.15 11.05
CA GLY A 589 11.58 -26.83 11.66
C GLY A 589 12.51 -25.87 10.90
N TRP A 590 12.97 -26.22 9.71
CA TRP A 590 13.85 -25.40 8.87
C TRP A 590 13.04 -24.77 7.72
N ALA A 591 13.25 -23.49 7.51
CA ALA A 591 12.80 -22.77 6.33
C ALA A 591 14.01 -22.30 5.53
N ASN A 592 14.00 -22.52 4.21
CA ASN A 592 14.89 -21.78 3.33
C ASN A 592 14.37 -20.33 3.27
N LEU A 593 15.18 -19.39 3.63
CA LEU A 593 14.98 -17.98 3.36
C LEU A 593 15.57 -17.75 1.95
N ASP A 594 14.71 -17.91 0.93
CA ASP A 594 15.03 -17.50 -0.44
C ASP A 594 14.83 -16.00 -0.59
#